data_e5d3063b4cb4af6ec264b8457f2c6d3d
#
_entry.id   e5d3063b4cb4af6ec264b8457f2c6d3d
#
_cell.length_a   1.000
_cell.length_b   1.000
_cell.length_c   1.000
_cell.angle_alpha   90.00
_cell.angle_beta   90.00
_cell.angle_gamma   90.00
#
_symmetry.space_group_name_H-M   'P 1'
#
loop_
_entity.id
_entity.type
_entity.pdbx_description
1 polymer ?
#
loop_
_entity_poly.entity_id
_entity_poly.type
_entity_poly.pdbx_seq_one_letter_code
_entity_poly.pdbx_strand_id
1 'polypeptide(L)'
;MSKGLRLFSKHIPDTAVLPKPRLDYNAISESVVYKSHNAFNRKYPLPVGALQSIVRTYSEQKELSSQLSMKRHLRSTLGDRIRATKDPAEKQELVGEGKTLKAEISQLEQKLGTTEEALLNLALQLPNDTHPDVPLGPEDAAIVLSTHGPSPIPSSPERDHTEVGRALGLFDFESASVVTGSSWYYLLAEAALLENALTNYAISIALKHGFRFVTTPDVVREDIALRCGFQPRDQQSDSPASQTYFIANSHPELVLSGTAEIPLGGMFANRIFPENTLPVKVVGLGRAFRAEAGSRGADTRGLYRVHQFSKVELFAVCEEDTSEHLMEEFRQVQTEIFEGLGISFR
;
A
#
# COMPACT_ATOMS: atom_id res chain seq x y z
N MET A 1 -34.25 -12.35 10.09
CA MET A 1 -33.21 -11.95 11.08
C MET A 1 -31.89 -12.48 10.59
N SER A 2 -31.09 -11.65 9.93
CA SER A 2 -29.79 -12.03 9.38
C SER A 2 -28.84 -12.21 10.56
N LYS A 3 -28.24 -13.41 10.69
CA LYS A 3 -27.13 -13.65 11.60
C LYS A 3 -25.99 -12.73 11.19
N GLY A 4 -25.77 -11.65 11.92
CA GLY A 4 -24.65 -10.77 11.71
C GLY A 4 -23.36 -11.57 11.82
N LEU A 5 -22.74 -11.89 10.69
CA LEU A 5 -21.39 -12.42 10.66
C LEU A 5 -20.51 -11.41 11.40
N ARG A 6 -19.97 -11.80 12.53
CA ARG A 6 -18.88 -11.06 13.16
C ARG A 6 -17.69 -11.20 12.22
N LEU A 7 -17.39 -10.17 11.46
CA LEU A 7 -16.26 -10.10 10.52
C LEU A 7 -14.90 -10.31 11.20
N PHE A 8 -14.86 -10.42 12.54
CA PHE A 8 -13.61 -10.34 13.27
C PHE A 8 -13.60 -11.36 14.41
N SER A 9 -12.72 -12.34 14.27
CA SER A 9 -12.33 -13.19 15.40
C SER A 9 -11.47 -12.38 16.38
N LYS A 10 -11.54 -12.78 17.63
CA LYS A 10 -11.04 -12.15 18.84
C LYS A 10 -9.56 -11.77 18.82
N HIS A 11 -9.25 -10.65 19.46
CA HIS A 11 -7.94 -10.16 19.93
C HIS A 11 -6.92 -9.77 18.88
N ILE A 12 -6.94 -8.46 18.55
CA ILE A 12 -5.71 -7.74 18.17
C ILE A 12 -5.15 -7.18 19.49
N PRO A 13 -3.90 -7.47 19.87
CA PRO A 13 -3.27 -6.82 21.02
C PRO A 13 -3.22 -5.30 20.82
N ASP A 14 -3.42 -4.51 21.87
CA ASP A 14 -3.45 -3.03 21.87
C ASP A 14 -2.18 -2.36 21.32
N THR A 15 -1.12 -3.13 21.04
CA THR A 15 0.16 -2.66 20.51
C THR A 15 0.60 -3.50 19.32
N ALA A 16 -0.30 -3.82 18.41
CA ALA A 16 0.04 -4.68 17.27
C ALA A 16 1.01 -3.97 16.30
N VAL A 17 2.30 -4.08 16.57
CA VAL A 17 3.31 -3.91 15.55
C VAL A 17 3.08 -5.01 14.52
N LEU A 18 2.75 -4.61 13.30
CA LEU A 18 2.57 -5.58 12.21
C LEU A 18 3.87 -6.35 11.99
N PRO A 19 3.83 -7.65 11.72
CA PRO A 19 5.03 -8.42 11.40
C PRO A 19 5.71 -7.84 10.15
N LYS A 20 7.01 -8.07 10.04
CA LYS A 20 7.76 -7.70 8.83
C LYS A 20 7.13 -8.42 7.62
N PRO A 21 7.07 -7.76 6.44
CA PRO A 21 6.61 -8.40 5.21
C PRO A 21 7.38 -9.70 4.93
N ARG A 22 6.69 -10.70 4.38
CA ARG A 22 7.31 -11.94 3.92
C ARG A 22 7.36 -11.90 2.40
N LEU A 23 8.55 -11.91 1.85
CA LEU A 23 8.79 -11.93 0.41
C LEU A 23 9.38 -13.28 0.00
N ASP A 24 9.04 -13.74 -1.20
CA ASP A 24 9.66 -14.92 -1.79
C ASP A 24 11.00 -14.54 -2.45
N TYR A 25 12.06 -14.54 -1.65
CA TYR A 25 13.40 -14.24 -2.14
C TYR A 25 13.93 -15.29 -3.12
N ASN A 26 13.40 -16.53 -3.06
CA ASN A 26 13.77 -17.56 -4.03
C ASN A 26 13.22 -17.22 -5.40
N ALA A 27 11.92 -16.95 -5.51
CA ALA A 27 11.28 -16.53 -6.75
C ALA A 27 11.91 -15.26 -7.34
N ILE A 28 12.26 -14.28 -6.48
CA ILE A 28 12.98 -13.07 -6.91
C ILE A 28 14.34 -13.44 -7.50
N SER A 29 15.10 -14.33 -6.85
CA SER A 29 16.44 -14.73 -7.28
C SER A 29 16.42 -15.53 -8.59
N GLU A 30 15.40 -16.34 -8.83
CA GLU A 30 15.21 -17.14 -10.05
C GLU A 30 14.75 -16.26 -11.24
N SER A 31 14.11 -15.13 -11.00
CA SER A 31 13.49 -14.28 -12.01
C SER A 31 14.18 -12.93 -12.22
N VAL A 32 15.48 -12.81 -11.93
CA VAL A 32 16.25 -11.55 -11.97
C VAL A 32 16.10 -10.80 -13.31
N VAL A 33 16.21 -11.51 -14.44
CA VAL A 33 16.09 -10.90 -15.78
C VAL A 33 14.70 -10.32 -15.98
N TYR A 34 13.66 -11.10 -15.65
CA TYR A 34 12.28 -10.65 -15.74
C TYR A 34 12.03 -9.44 -14.83
N LYS A 35 12.44 -9.47 -13.56
CA LYS A 35 12.29 -8.36 -12.62
C LYS A 35 12.99 -7.08 -13.09
N SER A 36 14.17 -7.23 -13.74
CA SER A 36 14.89 -6.09 -14.33
C SER A 36 14.11 -5.46 -15.49
N HIS A 37 13.60 -6.29 -16.40
CA HIS A 37 12.80 -5.81 -17.53
C HIS A 37 11.47 -5.21 -17.05
N ASN A 38 10.80 -5.83 -16.09
CA ASN A 38 9.57 -5.30 -15.51
C ASN A 38 9.80 -3.91 -14.89
N ALA A 39 10.86 -3.73 -14.10
CA ALA A 39 11.18 -2.44 -13.51
C ALA A 39 11.46 -1.38 -14.59
N PHE A 40 12.22 -1.74 -15.65
CA PHE A 40 12.48 -0.86 -16.78
C PHE A 40 11.19 -0.46 -17.51
N ASN A 41 10.32 -1.41 -17.82
CA ASN A 41 9.04 -1.18 -18.49
C ASN A 41 8.10 -0.29 -17.68
N ARG A 42 8.12 -0.43 -16.35
CA ARG A 42 7.39 0.43 -15.41
C ARG A 42 8.03 1.79 -15.19
N LYS A 43 9.16 2.08 -15.87
CA LYS A 43 9.95 3.31 -15.68
C LYS A 43 10.37 3.52 -14.21
N TYR A 44 10.55 2.42 -13.48
CA TYR A 44 10.98 2.45 -12.09
C TYR A 44 12.52 2.40 -12.02
N PRO A 45 13.18 3.44 -11.48
CA PRO A 45 14.63 3.52 -11.46
C PRO A 45 15.22 2.62 -10.37
N LEU A 46 15.57 1.39 -10.72
CA LEU A 46 16.34 0.54 -9.81
C LEU A 46 17.81 0.97 -9.82
N PRO A 47 18.46 1.05 -8.65
CA PRO A 47 19.90 1.25 -8.57
C PRO A 47 20.67 0.17 -9.36
N VAL A 48 21.77 0.56 -9.97
CA VAL A 48 22.64 -0.39 -10.71
C VAL A 48 23.11 -1.50 -9.75
N GLY A 49 22.89 -2.75 -10.14
CA GLY A 49 23.27 -3.91 -9.32
C GLY A 49 22.28 -4.24 -8.17
N ALA A 50 21.12 -3.59 -8.07
CA ALA A 50 20.14 -3.85 -7.00
C ALA A 50 19.71 -5.31 -6.94
N LEU A 51 19.35 -5.90 -8.07
CA LEU A 51 18.93 -7.31 -8.15
C LEU A 51 20.07 -8.27 -7.80
N GLN A 52 21.29 -8.01 -8.27
CA GLN A 52 22.48 -8.79 -7.91
C GLN A 52 22.78 -8.70 -6.42
N SER A 53 22.54 -7.53 -5.83
CA SER A 53 22.69 -7.34 -4.37
C SER A 53 21.67 -8.16 -3.59
N ILE A 54 20.40 -8.24 -4.05
CA ILE A 54 19.38 -9.09 -3.45
C ILE A 54 19.81 -10.56 -3.47
N VAL A 55 20.23 -11.07 -4.64
CA VAL A 55 20.66 -12.47 -4.80
C VAL A 55 21.84 -12.80 -3.87
N ARG A 56 22.85 -11.92 -3.82
CA ARG A 56 24.02 -12.08 -2.94
C ARG A 56 23.64 -12.06 -1.47
N THR A 57 22.84 -11.09 -1.05
CA THR A 57 22.41 -10.95 0.34
C THR A 57 21.52 -12.11 0.78
N TYR A 58 20.67 -12.61 -0.12
CA TYR A 58 19.86 -13.81 0.14
C TYR A 58 20.73 -15.07 0.29
N SER A 59 21.78 -15.22 -0.51
CA SER A 59 22.74 -16.32 -0.36
C SER A 59 23.48 -16.23 0.98
N GLU A 60 23.91 -15.04 1.39
CA GLU A 60 24.54 -14.80 2.69
C GLU A 60 23.57 -15.12 3.85
N GLN A 61 22.30 -14.70 3.75
CA GLN A 61 21.26 -14.99 4.73
C GLN A 61 21.08 -16.50 4.92
N LYS A 62 21.03 -17.29 3.83
CA LYS A 62 20.93 -18.76 3.89
C LYS A 62 22.14 -19.39 4.57
N GLU A 63 23.31 -18.93 4.25
CA GLU A 63 24.55 -19.44 4.85
C GLU A 63 24.61 -19.15 6.35
N LEU A 64 24.33 -17.89 6.77
CA LEU A 64 24.27 -17.50 8.17
C LEU A 64 23.21 -18.29 8.96
N SER A 65 22.05 -18.52 8.36
CA SER A 65 20.98 -19.33 8.96
C SER A 65 21.40 -20.78 9.17
N SER A 66 22.12 -21.35 8.20
CA SER A 66 22.68 -22.71 8.29
C SER A 66 23.74 -22.80 9.38
N GLN A 67 24.69 -21.86 9.43
CA GLN A 67 25.72 -21.79 10.45
C GLN A 67 25.12 -21.63 11.85
N LEU A 68 24.14 -20.78 12.01
CA LEU A 68 23.42 -20.56 13.27
C LEU A 68 22.71 -21.84 13.74
N SER A 69 22.04 -22.54 12.83
CA SER A 69 21.36 -23.81 13.13
C SER A 69 22.35 -24.88 13.59
N MET A 70 23.51 -24.99 12.92
CA MET A 70 24.59 -25.90 13.29
C MET A 70 25.15 -25.59 14.67
N LYS A 71 25.44 -24.30 14.96
CA LYS A 71 25.96 -23.87 16.27
C LYS A 71 24.95 -24.08 17.40
N ARG A 72 23.65 -23.86 17.14
CA ARG A 72 22.58 -24.14 18.12
C ARG A 72 22.46 -25.64 18.41
N HIS A 73 22.61 -26.49 17.40
CA HIS A 73 22.65 -27.93 17.59
C HIS A 73 23.85 -28.37 18.44
N LEU A 74 25.06 -27.87 18.11
CA LEU A 74 26.27 -28.14 18.92
C LEU A 74 26.09 -27.69 20.38
N ARG A 75 25.47 -26.52 20.62
CA ARG A 75 25.20 -26.06 22.00
C ARG A 75 24.23 -27.00 22.72
N SER A 76 23.21 -27.53 22.04
CA SER A 76 22.32 -28.52 22.65
C SER A 76 23.05 -29.79 23.05
N THR A 77 23.85 -30.34 22.14
CA THR A 77 24.68 -31.55 22.38
C THR A 77 25.70 -31.32 23.51
N LEU A 78 26.32 -30.15 23.53
CA LEU A 78 27.28 -29.78 24.60
C LEU A 78 26.56 -29.71 25.96
N GLY A 79 25.34 -29.18 25.99
CA GLY A 79 24.53 -29.15 27.22
C GLY A 79 24.19 -30.53 27.75
N ASP A 80 23.97 -31.51 26.87
CA ASP A 80 23.75 -32.91 27.25
C ASP A 80 25.03 -33.53 27.83
N ARG A 81 26.19 -33.27 27.21
CA ARG A 81 27.50 -33.74 27.72
C ARG A 81 27.80 -33.16 29.07
N ILE A 82 27.61 -31.86 29.31
CA ILE A 82 27.81 -31.19 30.60
C ILE A 82 26.98 -31.84 31.70
N ARG A 83 25.75 -32.26 31.38
CA ARG A 83 24.86 -32.94 32.34
C ARG A 83 25.31 -34.36 32.65
N ALA A 84 25.87 -35.06 31.68
CA ALA A 84 26.30 -36.44 31.82
C ALA A 84 27.71 -36.57 32.52
N THR A 85 28.57 -35.56 32.38
CA THR A 85 29.93 -35.56 32.90
C THR A 85 29.96 -35.41 34.41
N LYS A 86 30.65 -36.34 35.12
CA LYS A 86 30.82 -36.37 36.57
C LYS A 86 32.15 -35.76 36.99
N ASP A 87 33.13 -35.69 36.10
CA ASP A 87 34.46 -35.13 36.38
C ASP A 87 34.37 -33.59 36.43
N PRO A 88 34.77 -32.95 37.58
CA PRO A 88 34.72 -31.51 37.72
C PRO A 88 35.63 -30.74 36.76
N ALA A 89 36.80 -31.29 36.40
CA ALA A 89 37.75 -30.65 35.50
C ALA A 89 37.20 -30.62 34.06
N GLU A 90 36.77 -31.77 33.55
CA GLU A 90 36.13 -31.88 32.24
C GLU A 90 34.85 -31.02 32.15
N LYS A 91 34.07 -31.01 33.23
CA LYS A 91 32.86 -30.18 33.29
C LYS A 91 33.16 -28.69 33.17
N GLN A 92 34.27 -28.23 33.79
CA GLN A 92 34.69 -26.82 33.71
C GLN A 92 35.14 -26.44 32.29
N GLU A 93 35.85 -27.34 31.59
CA GLU A 93 36.26 -27.17 30.20
C GLU A 93 35.03 -27.04 29.28
N LEU A 94 34.10 -27.99 29.36
CA LEU A 94 32.86 -27.97 28.59
C LEU A 94 32.00 -26.72 28.85
N VAL A 95 31.98 -26.22 30.08
CA VAL A 95 31.31 -24.94 30.40
C VAL A 95 32.02 -23.76 29.74
N GLY A 96 33.37 -23.80 29.64
CA GLY A 96 34.16 -22.83 28.89
C GLY A 96 33.78 -22.80 27.39
N GLU A 97 33.79 -23.97 26.76
CA GLU A 97 33.33 -24.13 25.37
C GLU A 97 31.89 -23.60 25.17
N GLY A 98 30.99 -23.92 26.10
CA GLY A 98 29.60 -23.45 26.07
C GLY A 98 29.47 -21.91 26.12
N LYS A 99 30.37 -21.23 26.88
CA LYS A 99 30.39 -19.75 26.89
C LYS A 99 30.85 -19.17 25.56
N THR A 100 31.91 -19.76 24.98
CA THR A 100 32.41 -19.35 23.65
C THR A 100 31.35 -19.54 22.59
N LEU A 101 30.73 -20.72 22.55
CA LEU A 101 29.68 -21.04 21.60
C LEU A 101 28.45 -20.13 21.75
N LYS A 102 28.10 -19.74 22.97
CA LYS A 102 27.04 -18.76 23.22
C LYS A 102 27.36 -17.38 22.62
N ALA A 103 28.61 -16.93 22.76
CA ALA A 103 29.05 -15.66 22.18
C ALA A 103 29.02 -15.69 20.65
N GLU A 104 29.51 -16.78 20.04
CA GLU A 104 29.46 -16.99 18.59
C GLU A 104 28.02 -17.00 18.06
N ILE A 105 27.11 -17.71 18.74
CA ILE A 105 25.67 -17.72 18.40
C ILE A 105 25.11 -16.31 18.46
N SER A 106 25.41 -15.53 19.50
CA SER A 106 24.91 -14.17 19.62
C SER A 106 25.43 -13.25 18.49
N GLN A 107 26.68 -13.41 18.08
CA GLN A 107 27.24 -12.67 16.94
C GLN A 107 26.58 -13.06 15.62
N LEU A 108 26.34 -14.37 15.40
CA LEU A 108 25.63 -14.85 14.20
C LEU A 108 24.18 -14.37 14.18
N GLU A 109 23.48 -14.37 15.32
CA GLU A 109 22.11 -13.85 15.43
C GLU A 109 22.06 -12.35 15.08
N GLN A 110 23.00 -11.56 15.56
CA GLN A 110 23.09 -10.15 15.22
C GLN A 110 23.37 -9.94 13.73
N LYS A 111 24.36 -10.69 13.16
CA LYS A 111 24.71 -10.59 11.75
C LYS A 111 23.55 -11.03 10.86
N LEU A 112 22.87 -12.13 11.22
CA LEU A 112 21.68 -12.60 10.49
C LEU A 112 20.59 -11.53 10.52
N GLY A 113 20.28 -10.94 11.66
CA GLY A 113 19.27 -9.89 11.80
C GLY A 113 19.55 -8.67 10.92
N THR A 114 20.81 -8.20 10.88
CA THR A 114 21.19 -7.08 9.99
C THR A 114 21.12 -7.45 8.51
N THR A 115 21.52 -8.69 8.16
CA THR A 115 21.43 -9.19 6.78
C THR A 115 19.98 -9.35 6.32
N GLU A 116 19.09 -9.86 7.18
CA GLU A 116 17.65 -9.97 6.90
C GLU A 116 16.98 -8.61 6.71
N GLU A 117 17.36 -7.62 7.50
CA GLU A 117 16.86 -6.25 7.35
C GLU A 117 17.33 -5.60 6.05
N ALA A 118 18.62 -5.75 5.73
CA ALA A 118 19.18 -5.26 4.47
C ALA A 118 18.51 -5.93 3.25
N LEU A 119 18.33 -7.25 3.30
CA LEU A 119 17.65 -8.02 2.25
C LEU A 119 16.20 -7.55 2.05
N LEU A 120 15.45 -7.37 3.14
CA LEU A 120 14.08 -6.89 3.08
C LEU A 120 14.00 -5.50 2.45
N ASN A 121 14.85 -4.56 2.90
CA ASN A 121 14.87 -3.20 2.38
C ASN A 121 15.23 -3.14 0.89
N LEU A 122 16.15 -3.97 0.42
CA LEU A 122 16.48 -4.10 -0.99
C LEU A 122 15.30 -4.66 -1.80
N ALA A 123 14.66 -5.71 -1.31
CA ALA A 123 13.58 -6.38 -2.03
C ALA A 123 12.28 -5.57 -2.07
N LEU A 124 11.99 -4.77 -1.04
CA LEU A 124 10.85 -3.85 -1.01
C LEU A 124 10.95 -2.72 -2.04
N GLN A 125 12.13 -2.48 -2.63
CA GLN A 125 12.29 -1.53 -3.72
C GLN A 125 11.84 -2.09 -5.08
N LEU A 126 11.60 -3.40 -5.19
CA LEU A 126 11.16 -3.99 -6.45
C LEU A 126 9.69 -3.64 -6.70
N PRO A 127 9.35 -3.15 -7.90
CA PRO A 127 7.95 -2.94 -8.25
C PRO A 127 7.23 -4.27 -8.42
N ASN A 128 5.91 -4.26 -8.20
CA ASN A 128 5.05 -5.40 -8.49
C ASN A 128 5.13 -5.79 -9.97
N ASP A 129 4.88 -7.06 -10.26
CA ASP A 129 4.83 -7.56 -11.62
C ASP A 129 3.67 -6.93 -12.39
N THR A 130 3.90 -6.67 -13.67
CA THR A 130 2.90 -6.15 -14.58
C THR A 130 2.20 -7.34 -15.25
N HIS A 131 0.87 -7.27 -15.34
CA HIS A 131 0.11 -8.29 -16.07
C HIS A 131 0.59 -8.37 -17.54
N PRO A 132 0.71 -9.57 -18.14
CA PRO A 132 1.24 -9.75 -19.49
C PRO A 132 0.49 -8.95 -20.57
N ASP A 133 -0.81 -8.75 -20.43
CA ASP A 133 -1.67 -8.04 -21.39
C ASP A 133 -1.58 -6.51 -21.30
N VAL A 134 -0.84 -5.97 -20.30
CA VAL A 134 -0.66 -4.53 -20.18
C VAL A 134 0.26 -4.03 -21.31
N PRO A 135 -0.18 -3.05 -22.15
CA PRO A 135 0.65 -2.52 -23.20
C PRO A 135 1.88 -1.81 -22.64
N LEU A 136 3.00 -2.02 -23.31
CA LEU A 136 4.26 -1.36 -22.97
C LEU A 136 4.36 -0.02 -23.69
N GLY A 137 4.76 1.03 -22.98
CA GLY A 137 4.98 2.33 -23.60
C GLY A 137 4.57 3.52 -22.72
N PRO A 138 4.45 4.71 -23.34
CA PRO A 138 3.93 5.90 -22.69
C PRO A 138 2.41 5.80 -22.45
N GLU A 139 1.85 6.78 -21.76
CA GLU A 139 0.41 6.78 -21.37
C GLU A 139 -0.52 6.73 -22.58
N ASP A 140 -0.17 7.36 -23.70
CA ASP A 140 -0.92 7.35 -24.96
C ASP A 140 -0.88 6.00 -25.71
N ALA A 141 0.01 5.07 -25.31
CA ALA A 141 -0.02 3.69 -25.77
C ALA A 141 -1.09 2.83 -25.09
N ALA A 142 -1.86 3.38 -24.13
CA ALA A 142 -2.91 2.67 -23.46
C ALA A 142 -4.02 2.25 -24.46
N ILE A 143 -4.48 1.00 -24.33
CA ILE A 143 -5.56 0.46 -25.16
C ILE A 143 -6.92 0.85 -24.57
N VAL A 144 -7.74 1.52 -25.36
CA VAL A 144 -9.13 1.80 -24.99
C VAL A 144 -9.96 0.52 -25.20
N LEU A 145 -10.41 -0.07 -24.10
CA LEU A 145 -11.20 -1.31 -24.11
C LEU A 145 -12.66 -1.04 -24.52
N SER A 146 -13.24 0.06 -24.04
CA SER A 146 -14.62 0.45 -24.32
C SER A 146 -14.82 1.95 -24.19
N THR A 147 -15.86 2.47 -24.82
CA THR A 147 -16.29 3.86 -24.70
C THR A 147 -17.79 3.87 -24.41
N HIS A 148 -18.20 4.68 -23.46
CA HIS A 148 -19.56 4.73 -22.93
C HIS A 148 -20.10 6.17 -22.93
N GLY A 149 -21.43 6.29 -22.85
CA GLY A 149 -22.12 7.56 -22.74
C GLY A 149 -22.27 8.31 -24.06
N PRO A 150 -22.76 9.57 -24.00
CA PRO A 150 -22.97 10.40 -25.18
C PRO A 150 -21.66 10.87 -25.80
N SER A 151 -21.70 11.34 -27.05
CA SER A 151 -20.53 11.95 -27.68
C SER A 151 -20.00 13.13 -26.84
N PRO A 152 -18.69 13.22 -26.64
CA PRO A 152 -18.11 14.33 -25.86
C PRO A 152 -18.46 15.68 -26.47
N ILE A 153 -18.89 16.62 -25.65
CA ILE A 153 -19.12 18.00 -26.09
C ILE A 153 -17.73 18.68 -26.22
N PRO A 154 -17.44 19.40 -27.33
CA PRO A 154 -16.17 20.08 -27.48
C PRO A 154 -15.87 21.04 -26.31
N SER A 155 -14.64 21.09 -25.87
CA SER A 155 -14.24 22.04 -24.80
C SER A 155 -14.43 23.49 -25.22
N SER A 156 -14.88 24.35 -24.31
CA SER A 156 -14.90 25.78 -24.50
C SER A 156 -14.57 26.50 -23.18
N PRO A 157 -14.00 27.72 -23.22
CA PRO A 157 -13.69 28.47 -22.01
C PRO A 157 -14.91 28.69 -21.10
N GLU A 158 -16.09 28.94 -21.68
CA GLU A 158 -17.33 29.21 -20.94
C GLU A 158 -17.84 27.96 -20.18
N ARG A 159 -17.40 26.77 -20.57
CA ARG A 159 -17.75 25.50 -19.92
C ARG A 159 -16.64 24.97 -19.01
N ASP A 160 -15.59 25.76 -18.83
CA ASP A 160 -14.59 25.44 -17.81
C ASP A 160 -15.26 25.41 -16.42
N HIS A 161 -14.93 24.39 -15.62
CA HIS A 161 -15.56 24.20 -14.32
C HIS A 161 -15.38 25.40 -13.38
N THR A 162 -14.27 26.15 -13.50
CA THR A 162 -14.02 27.35 -12.71
C THR A 162 -14.93 28.51 -13.13
N GLU A 163 -15.21 28.67 -14.43
CA GLU A 163 -16.10 29.72 -14.93
C GLU A 163 -17.56 29.40 -14.56
N VAL A 164 -17.99 28.17 -14.78
CA VAL A 164 -19.34 27.71 -14.39
C VAL A 164 -19.54 27.87 -12.87
N GLY A 165 -18.59 27.38 -12.09
CA GLY A 165 -18.68 27.44 -10.63
C GLY A 165 -18.66 28.86 -10.07
N ARG A 166 -17.89 29.77 -10.68
CA ARG A 166 -17.88 31.19 -10.33
C ARG A 166 -19.23 31.83 -10.66
N ALA A 167 -19.75 31.58 -11.87
CA ALA A 167 -21.01 32.18 -12.31
C ALA A 167 -22.20 31.73 -11.43
N LEU A 168 -22.15 30.53 -10.90
CA LEU A 168 -23.21 29.94 -10.06
C LEU A 168 -22.90 30.04 -8.54
N GLY A 169 -21.75 30.60 -8.13
CA GLY A 169 -21.39 30.71 -6.71
C GLY A 169 -21.18 29.38 -6.01
N LEU A 170 -20.63 28.38 -6.70
CA LEU A 170 -20.55 26.98 -6.24
C LEU A 170 -19.33 26.68 -5.38
N PHE A 171 -18.27 27.52 -5.40
CA PHE A 171 -17.07 27.31 -4.60
C PHE A 171 -16.34 28.62 -4.30
N ASP A 172 -15.59 28.62 -3.21
CA ASP A 172 -14.79 29.75 -2.74
C ASP A 172 -13.35 29.30 -2.50
N PHE A 173 -12.45 29.70 -3.39
CA PHE A 173 -11.02 29.47 -3.28
C PHE A 173 -10.32 30.58 -2.48
N GLU A 174 -10.87 31.78 -2.46
CA GLU A 174 -10.25 32.93 -1.80
C GLU A 174 -10.28 32.77 -0.27
N SER A 175 -11.46 32.48 0.28
CA SER A 175 -11.59 32.18 1.71
C SER A 175 -10.81 30.92 2.11
N ALA A 176 -10.80 29.89 1.27
CA ALA A 176 -10.02 28.68 1.53
C ALA A 176 -8.51 28.98 1.58
N SER A 177 -8.02 29.87 0.69
CA SER A 177 -6.61 30.27 0.68
C SER A 177 -6.20 31.01 1.98
N VAL A 178 -7.10 31.79 2.55
CA VAL A 178 -6.85 32.46 3.84
C VAL A 178 -6.79 31.46 5.00
N VAL A 179 -7.64 30.44 4.98
CA VAL A 179 -7.77 29.48 6.07
C VAL A 179 -6.68 28.41 6.04
N THR A 180 -6.35 27.91 4.84
CA THR A 180 -5.53 26.69 4.73
C THR A 180 -4.36 26.83 3.73
N GLY A 181 -4.44 27.81 2.82
CA GLY A 181 -3.47 28.01 1.74
C GLY A 181 -4.05 27.72 0.36
N SER A 182 -3.20 27.77 -0.66
CA SER A 182 -3.60 27.53 -2.06
C SER A 182 -4.03 26.08 -2.29
N SER A 183 -4.81 25.84 -3.33
CA SER A 183 -5.33 24.51 -3.73
C SER A 183 -6.24 23.83 -2.70
N TRP A 184 -6.82 24.62 -1.80
CA TRP A 184 -7.95 24.25 -0.96
C TRP A 184 -9.20 24.96 -1.46
N TYR A 185 -10.37 24.49 -1.07
CA TYR A 185 -11.66 25.00 -1.55
C TYR A 185 -12.77 24.81 -0.52
N TYR A 186 -13.76 25.68 -0.58
CA TYR A 186 -15.08 25.40 -0.05
C TYR A 186 -16.00 25.07 -1.23
N LEU A 187 -16.77 23.98 -1.09
CA LEU A 187 -17.96 23.77 -1.93
C LEU A 187 -19.14 24.47 -1.26
N LEU A 188 -19.91 25.19 -2.05
CA LEU A 188 -21.04 25.98 -1.57
C LEU A 188 -22.33 25.45 -2.16
N ALA A 189 -23.43 25.67 -1.46
CA ALA A 189 -24.79 25.43 -1.93
C ALA A 189 -24.94 24.09 -2.69
N GLU A 190 -25.34 24.14 -3.95
CA GLU A 190 -25.62 22.98 -4.80
C GLU A 190 -24.38 22.11 -5.02
N ALA A 191 -23.17 22.68 -5.05
CA ALA A 191 -21.95 21.87 -5.20
C ALA A 191 -21.68 21.01 -3.97
N ALA A 192 -21.91 21.52 -2.76
CA ALA A 192 -21.80 20.74 -1.54
C ALA A 192 -22.84 19.61 -1.48
N LEU A 193 -24.07 19.90 -1.93
CA LEU A 193 -25.12 18.90 -2.03
C LEU A 193 -24.79 17.85 -3.10
N LEU A 194 -24.21 18.26 -4.23
CA LEU A 194 -23.81 17.37 -5.31
C LEU A 194 -22.69 16.42 -4.88
N GLU A 195 -21.68 16.89 -4.14
CA GLU A 195 -20.64 15.99 -3.57
C GLU A 195 -21.29 14.88 -2.73
N ASN A 196 -22.21 15.25 -1.84
CA ASN A 196 -22.92 14.28 -1.01
C ASN A 196 -23.79 13.32 -1.84
N ALA A 197 -24.50 13.84 -2.85
CA ALA A 197 -25.35 13.05 -3.71
C ALA A 197 -24.56 12.04 -4.53
N LEU A 198 -23.44 12.45 -5.15
CA LEU A 198 -22.54 11.57 -5.92
C LEU A 198 -21.93 10.48 -5.04
N THR A 199 -21.48 10.84 -3.83
CA THR A 199 -20.94 9.89 -2.87
C THR A 199 -21.97 8.83 -2.49
N ASN A 200 -23.17 9.24 -2.11
CA ASN A 200 -24.25 8.33 -1.72
C ASN A 200 -24.73 7.47 -2.91
N TYR A 201 -24.78 8.04 -4.11
CA TYR A 201 -25.12 7.31 -5.31
C TYR A 201 -24.11 6.19 -5.60
N ALA A 202 -22.81 6.49 -5.62
CA ALA A 202 -21.76 5.50 -5.83
C ALA A 202 -21.79 4.37 -4.77
N ILE A 203 -21.97 4.74 -3.49
CA ILE A 203 -22.13 3.76 -2.40
C ILE A 203 -23.38 2.89 -2.65
N SER A 204 -24.51 3.48 -3.08
CA SER A 204 -25.75 2.72 -3.31
C SER A 204 -25.59 1.67 -4.41
N ILE A 205 -24.84 1.97 -5.48
CA ILE A 205 -24.51 1.00 -6.53
C ILE A 205 -23.62 -0.11 -5.98
N ALA A 206 -22.53 0.25 -5.28
CA ALA A 206 -21.66 -0.75 -4.69
C ALA A 206 -22.40 -1.71 -3.72
N LEU A 207 -23.34 -1.19 -2.93
CA LEU A 207 -24.18 -2.02 -2.05
C LEU A 207 -25.04 -3.03 -2.83
N LYS A 208 -25.59 -2.66 -4.02
CA LYS A 208 -26.32 -3.59 -4.88
C LYS A 208 -25.44 -4.74 -5.39
N HIS A 209 -24.15 -4.47 -5.62
CA HIS A 209 -23.14 -5.47 -5.99
C HIS A 209 -22.57 -6.24 -4.78
N GLY A 210 -23.19 -6.12 -3.60
CA GLY A 210 -22.84 -6.90 -2.43
C GLY A 210 -21.63 -6.38 -1.65
N PHE A 211 -21.15 -5.17 -1.92
CA PHE A 211 -20.15 -4.51 -1.09
C PHE A 211 -20.77 -4.08 0.25
N ARG A 212 -19.96 -4.05 1.29
CA ARG A 212 -20.33 -3.56 2.62
C ARG A 212 -19.75 -2.18 2.83
N PHE A 213 -20.57 -1.22 3.23
CA PHE A 213 -20.11 0.14 3.47
C PHE A 213 -19.28 0.24 4.75
N VAL A 214 -18.17 0.98 4.65
CA VAL A 214 -17.22 1.26 5.74
C VAL A 214 -16.87 2.74 5.71
N THR A 215 -16.99 3.43 6.83
CA THR A 215 -16.37 4.75 7.04
C THR A 215 -14.97 4.53 7.58
N THR A 216 -13.97 5.04 6.87
CA THR A 216 -12.56 4.85 7.23
C THR A 216 -12.04 6.00 8.10
N PRO A 217 -11.05 5.76 9.00
CA PRO A 217 -10.31 6.84 9.62
C PRO A 217 -9.49 7.61 8.58
N ASP A 218 -9.48 8.94 8.68
CA ASP A 218 -8.68 9.81 7.82
C ASP A 218 -7.23 9.95 8.33
N VAL A 219 -6.98 9.57 9.57
CA VAL A 219 -5.66 9.53 10.22
C VAL A 219 -5.21 8.08 10.36
N VAL A 220 -4.00 7.78 9.88
CA VAL A 220 -3.43 6.44 9.91
C VAL A 220 -2.00 6.49 10.46
N ARG A 221 -1.50 5.35 10.87
CA ARG A 221 -0.08 5.23 11.23
C ARG A 221 0.76 5.30 9.96
N GLU A 222 1.91 5.96 10.06
CA GLU A 222 2.85 6.08 8.94
C GLU A 222 3.28 4.72 8.40
N ASP A 223 3.58 3.74 9.28
CA ASP A 223 4.01 2.40 8.87
C ASP A 223 2.94 1.66 8.04
N ILE A 224 1.65 1.95 8.25
CA ILE A 224 0.58 1.40 7.42
C ILE A 224 0.58 2.05 6.03
N ALA A 225 0.72 3.39 5.96
CA ALA A 225 0.78 4.11 4.70
C ALA A 225 1.97 3.64 3.84
N LEU A 226 3.15 3.49 4.43
CA LEU A 226 4.35 3.00 3.76
C LEU A 226 4.17 1.57 3.23
N ARG A 227 3.53 0.67 4.00
CA ARG A 227 3.25 -0.72 3.57
C ARG A 227 2.26 -0.80 2.41
N CYS A 228 1.36 0.17 2.27
CA CYS A 228 0.47 0.28 1.12
C CYS A 228 1.15 0.92 -0.11
N GLY A 229 2.43 1.28 -0.02
CA GLY A 229 3.19 1.81 -1.15
C GLY A 229 2.84 3.25 -1.53
N PHE A 230 2.25 4.03 -0.63
CA PHE A 230 1.96 5.44 -0.87
C PHE A 230 3.25 6.26 -0.79
N GLN A 231 3.89 6.45 -1.93
CA GLN A 231 5.23 7.07 -2.07
C GLN A 231 5.21 8.29 -2.99
N PRO A 232 6.20 9.21 -2.86
CA PRO A 232 6.37 10.33 -3.79
C PRO A 232 6.56 9.85 -5.23
N ARG A 233 6.00 10.57 -6.20
CA ARG A 233 6.16 10.26 -7.64
C ARG A 233 7.57 10.49 -8.16
N ASP A 234 8.23 11.54 -7.68
CA ASP A 234 9.60 11.89 -8.08
C ASP A 234 10.60 11.37 -7.06
N GLN A 235 11.10 10.17 -7.31
CA GLN A 235 12.15 9.55 -6.50
C GLN A 235 13.56 9.90 -6.97
N GLN A 236 13.70 10.65 -8.09
CA GLN A 236 14.99 11.01 -8.67
C GLN A 236 15.58 12.32 -8.11
N SER A 237 14.82 13.09 -7.34
CA SER A 237 15.34 14.29 -6.67
C SER A 237 16.17 13.91 -5.45
N ASP A 238 17.22 14.67 -5.18
CA ASP A 238 18.06 14.51 -3.97
C ASP A 238 17.25 14.66 -2.67
N SER A 239 16.05 15.19 -2.76
CA SER A 239 15.09 15.34 -1.67
C SER A 239 13.67 15.22 -2.22
N PRO A 240 13.16 13.98 -2.42
CA PRO A 240 11.82 13.77 -2.96
C PRO A 240 10.79 14.40 -2.01
N ALA A 241 9.97 15.29 -2.56
CA ALA A 241 8.93 15.94 -1.77
C ALA A 241 7.87 14.91 -1.36
N SER A 242 7.59 14.81 -0.07
CA SER A 242 6.58 13.90 0.44
C SER A 242 5.19 14.26 -0.11
N GLN A 243 4.43 13.25 -0.53
CA GLN A 243 3.01 13.39 -0.89
C GLN A 243 2.09 13.29 0.34
N THR A 244 2.66 13.04 1.50
CA THR A 244 1.96 12.75 2.75
C THR A 244 2.00 13.95 3.69
N TYR A 245 0.89 14.24 4.33
CA TYR A 245 0.82 15.18 5.45
C TYR A 245 1.11 14.45 6.76
N PHE A 246 2.13 14.91 7.49
CA PHE A 246 2.52 14.34 8.78
C PHE A 246 1.88 15.11 9.93
N ILE A 247 1.46 14.38 10.97
CA ILE A 247 0.96 14.99 12.20
C ILE A 247 2.13 15.15 13.16
N ALA A 248 2.50 16.41 13.42
CA ALA A 248 3.64 16.72 14.29
C ALA A 248 3.43 16.20 15.71
N ASN A 249 4.53 15.74 16.34
CA ASN A 249 4.58 15.28 17.73
C ASN A 249 3.61 14.15 18.08
N SER A 250 3.19 13.33 17.10
CA SER A 250 2.41 12.11 17.36
C SER A 250 3.33 10.93 17.70
N HIS A 251 2.91 10.11 18.66
CA HIS A 251 3.57 8.83 18.99
C HIS A 251 2.49 7.76 19.17
N PRO A 252 2.38 6.73 18.27
CA PRO A 252 3.23 6.49 17.09
C PRO A 252 3.09 7.60 16.03
N GLU A 253 4.01 7.65 15.08
CA GLU A 253 3.95 8.58 13.96
C GLU A 253 2.67 8.38 13.14
N LEU A 254 1.92 9.47 12.97
CA LEU A 254 0.63 9.51 12.29
C LEU A 254 0.69 10.41 11.08
N VAL A 255 -0.08 10.04 10.06
CA VAL A 255 -0.21 10.79 8.81
C VAL A 255 -1.68 10.92 8.41
N LEU A 256 -2.00 11.93 7.61
CA LEU A 256 -3.29 12.01 6.93
C LEU A 256 -3.30 11.03 5.75
N SER A 257 -4.39 10.28 5.62
CA SER A 257 -4.52 9.25 4.57
C SER A 257 -4.66 9.89 3.19
N GLY A 258 -3.83 9.49 2.24
CA GLY A 258 -3.92 9.92 0.84
C GLY A 258 -4.99 9.18 0.03
N THR A 259 -5.59 8.13 0.59
CA THR A 259 -6.63 7.30 -0.01
C THR A 259 -7.26 6.38 1.04
N ALA A 260 -8.54 6.06 0.90
CA ALA A 260 -9.22 5.10 1.77
C ALA A 260 -8.65 3.67 1.66
N GLU A 261 -7.91 3.35 0.61
CA GLU A 261 -7.18 2.09 0.45
C GLU A 261 -6.24 1.81 1.63
N ILE A 262 -5.54 2.82 2.15
CA ILE A 262 -4.59 2.68 3.26
C ILE A 262 -5.28 2.15 4.53
N PRO A 263 -6.31 2.81 5.09
CA PRO A 263 -7.00 2.29 6.26
C PRO A 263 -7.74 0.97 5.98
N LEU A 264 -8.23 0.72 4.76
CA LEU A 264 -8.83 -0.55 4.38
C LEU A 264 -7.81 -1.68 4.33
N GLY A 265 -6.63 -1.45 3.74
CA GLY A 265 -5.51 -2.40 3.79
C GLY A 265 -5.08 -2.70 5.22
N GLY A 266 -4.95 -1.66 6.06
CA GLY A 266 -4.66 -1.80 7.48
C GLY A 266 -5.73 -2.60 8.25
N MET A 267 -7.01 -2.43 7.92
CA MET A 267 -8.14 -3.15 8.51
C MET A 267 -8.03 -4.67 8.32
N PHE A 268 -7.47 -5.12 7.22
CA PHE A 268 -7.30 -6.54 6.88
C PHE A 268 -5.89 -7.07 7.15
N ALA A 269 -4.95 -6.23 7.57
CA ALA A 269 -3.57 -6.61 7.80
C ALA A 269 -3.43 -7.71 8.87
N ASN A 270 -2.49 -8.63 8.66
CA ASN A 270 -2.17 -9.75 9.57
C ASN A 270 -3.37 -10.60 9.97
N ARG A 271 -4.30 -10.83 9.05
CA ARG A 271 -5.49 -11.68 9.27
C ARG A 271 -5.42 -12.94 8.42
N ILE A 272 -6.00 -14.00 8.93
CA ILE A 272 -6.25 -15.25 8.21
C ILE A 272 -7.76 -15.33 7.98
N PHE A 273 -8.16 -15.48 6.73
CA PHE A 273 -9.57 -15.59 6.34
C PHE A 273 -9.89 -17.06 6.09
N PRO A 274 -10.99 -17.59 6.65
CA PRO A 274 -11.53 -18.87 6.19
C PRO A 274 -11.94 -18.77 4.72
N GLU A 275 -11.57 -19.75 3.91
CA GLU A 275 -11.84 -19.80 2.47
C GLU A 275 -13.31 -19.53 2.13
N ASN A 276 -14.22 -20.15 2.87
CA ASN A 276 -15.66 -19.98 2.68
C ASN A 276 -16.21 -18.58 3.04
N THR A 277 -15.35 -17.65 3.49
CA THR A 277 -15.72 -16.24 3.76
C THR A 277 -15.27 -15.29 2.68
N LEU A 278 -14.52 -15.78 1.69
CA LEU A 278 -14.03 -15.01 0.56
C LEU A 278 -15.02 -15.05 -0.63
N PRO A 279 -15.08 -14.01 -1.44
CA PRO A 279 -14.40 -12.73 -1.27
C PRO A 279 -15.04 -11.83 -0.19
N VAL A 280 -14.23 -11.08 0.54
CA VAL A 280 -14.71 -10.00 1.40
C VAL A 280 -14.68 -8.71 0.60
N LYS A 281 -15.84 -8.12 0.31
CA LYS A 281 -15.98 -6.89 -0.48
C LYS A 281 -16.43 -5.74 0.42
N VAL A 282 -15.71 -4.62 0.37
CA VAL A 282 -16.07 -3.40 1.11
C VAL A 282 -15.98 -2.17 0.20
N VAL A 283 -16.86 -1.19 0.46
CA VAL A 283 -16.78 0.14 -0.12
C VAL A 283 -16.50 1.13 0.98
N GLY A 284 -15.33 1.80 0.90
CA GLY A 284 -14.88 2.77 1.88
C GLY A 284 -15.17 4.20 1.46
N LEU A 285 -15.57 5.04 2.40
CA LEU A 285 -15.62 6.48 2.23
C LEU A 285 -14.61 7.12 3.20
N GLY A 286 -13.71 7.92 2.67
CA GLY A 286 -12.73 8.69 3.42
C GLY A 286 -12.40 10.01 2.75
N ARG A 287 -11.78 10.92 3.49
CA ARG A 287 -11.10 12.09 2.92
C ARG A 287 -9.71 11.68 2.48
N ALA A 288 -9.34 12.05 1.25
CA ALA A 288 -8.00 11.86 0.73
C ALA A 288 -7.22 13.17 0.87
N PHE A 289 -6.02 13.09 1.44
CA PHE A 289 -5.13 14.23 1.65
C PHE A 289 -3.83 14.00 0.87
N ARG A 290 -3.50 14.91 -0.04
CA ARG A 290 -2.30 14.82 -0.87
C ARG A 290 -1.54 16.15 -0.86
N ALA A 291 -0.26 16.11 -0.54
CA ALA A 291 0.56 17.31 -0.49
C ALA A 291 0.82 17.91 -1.89
N GLU A 292 0.54 17.15 -2.97
CA GLU A 292 0.67 17.57 -4.38
C GLU A 292 2.02 18.25 -4.68
N ALA A 293 3.04 17.84 -3.96
CA ALA A 293 4.35 18.43 -4.02
C ALA A 293 4.99 18.22 -5.41
N GLY A 294 5.54 19.27 -5.99
CA GLY A 294 6.13 19.26 -7.32
C GLY A 294 5.14 19.35 -8.48
N SER A 295 3.84 19.42 -8.24
CA SER A 295 2.83 19.57 -9.28
C SER A 295 2.93 20.94 -9.98
N ARG A 296 2.94 20.93 -11.31
CA ARG A 296 3.03 22.13 -12.15
C ARG A 296 2.15 21.96 -13.40
N GLY A 297 1.65 23.08 -13.94
CA GLY A 297 0.95 23.12 -15.21
C GLY A 297 -0.56 23.38 -15.10
N ALA A 298 -1.30 23.15 -16.20
CA ALA A 298 -2.71 23.46 -16.31
C ALA A 298 -3.58 22.65 -15.34
N ASP A 299 -3.13 21.46 -14.95
CA ASP A 299 -3.85 20.55 -14.05
C ASP A 299 -3.91 21.04 -12.60
N THR A 300 -3.19 22.10 -12.25
CA THR A 300 -3.24 22.71 -10.91
C THR A 300 -4.41 23.69 -10.73
N ARG A 301 -5.18 23.95 -11.81
CA ARG A 301 -6.26 24.93 -11.79
C ARG A 301 -7.55 24.35 -11.18
N GLY A 302 -8.24 25.17 -10.39
CA GLY A 302 -9.56 24.89 -9.86
C GLY A 302 -9.63 23.65 -8.98
N LEU A 303 -10.55 22.71 -9.28
CA LEU A 303 -10.80 21.50 -8.52
C LEU A 303 -10.03 20.27 -9.03
N TYR A 304 -9.24 20.38 -10.10
CA TYR A 304 -8.54 19.23 -10.68
C TYR A 304 -7.42 18.69 -9.76
N ARG A 305 -6.73 19.59 -9.07
CA ARG A 305 -5.62 19.22 -8.20
C ARG A 305 -5.70 19.98 -6.89
N VAL A 306 -6.15 19.29 -5.88
CA VAL A 306 -6.46 19.84 -4.56
C VAL A 306 -5.82 19.00 -3.46
N HIS A 307 -5.59 19.60 -2.31
CA HIS A 307 -4.96 18.96 -1.15
C HIS A 307 -5.90 18.02 -0.38
N GLN A 308 -7.21 18.22 -0.51
CA GLN A 308 -8.23 17.39 0.16
C GLN A 308 -9.43 17.16 -0.78
N PHE A 309 -9.94 15.93 -0.82
CA PHE A 309 -11.16 15.57 -1.55
C PHE A 309 -11.80 14.31 -0.98
N SER A 310 -13.09 14.11 -1.22
CA SER A 310 -13.78 12.87 -0.86
C SER A 310 -13.47 11.78 -1.87
N LYS A 311 -13.24 10.55 -1.40
CA LYS A 311 -12.99 9.38 -2.24
C LYS A 311 -13.81 8.18 -1.76
N VAL A 312 -14.58 7.61 -2.69
CA VAL A 312 -15.24 6.32 -2.51
C VAL A 312 -14.33 5.25 -3.10
N GLU A 313 -13.96 4.26 -2.30
CA GLU A 313 -12.98 3.24 -2.65
C GLU A 313 -13.60 1.85 -2.61
N LEU A 314 -13.57 1.11 -3.70
CA LEU A 314 -13.87 -0.32 -3.71
C LEU A 314 -12.63 -1.09 -3.28
N PHE A 315 -12.79 -1.99 -2.32
CA PHE A 315 -11.69 -2.81 -1.81
C PHE A 315 -12.18 -4.23 -1.54
N ALA A 316 -11.35 -5.22 -1.86
CA ALA A 316 -11.70 -6.60 -1.56
C ALA A 316 -10.48 -7.44 -1.17
N VAL A 317 -10.77 -8.51 -0.44
CA VAL A 317 -9.84 -9.61 -0.17
C VAL A 317 -10.44 -10.85 -0.81
N CYS A 318 -9.69 -11.52 -1.67
CA CYS A 318 -10.11 -12.70 -2.41
C CYS A 318 -8.99 -13.75 -2.47
N GLU A 319 -9.29 -14.90 -3.01
CA GLU A 319 -8.30 -15.89 -3.41
C GLU A 319 -7.52 -15.40 -4.64
N GLU A 320 -6.28 -15.86 -4.79
CA GLU A 320 -5.37 -15.40 -5.84
C GLU A 320 -5.95 -15.65 -7.25
N ASP A 321 -6.50 -16.82 -7.48
CA ASP A 321 -7.06 -17.25 -8.76
C ASP A 321 -8.40 -16.59 -9.13
N THR A 322 -9.04 -15.89 -8.19
CA THR A 322 -10.31 -15.17 -8.42
C THR A 322 -10.13 -13.66 -8.60
N SER A 323 -8.90 -13.16 -8.51
CA SER A 323 -8.61 -11.71 -8.52
C SER A 323 -8.96 -11.03 -9.85
N GLU A 324 -8.75 -11.70 -10.99
CA GLU A 324 -9.11 -11.17 -12.31
C GLU A 324 -10.63 -11.01 -12.47
N HIS A 325 -11.40 -12.00 -12.03
CA HIS A 325 -12.86 -11.92 -12.05
C HIS A 325 -13.37 -10.77 -11.19
N LEU A 326 -12.76 -10.59 -10.01
CA LEU A 326 -13.13 -9.51 -9.11
C LEU A 326 -12.76 -8.11 -9.67
N MET A 327 -11.63 -8.00 -10.39
CA MET A 327 -11.27 -6.77 -11.10
C MET A 327 -12.31 -6.41 -12.16
N GLU A 328 -12.81 -7.40 -12.90
CA GLU A 328 -13.89 -7.20 -13.88
C GLU A 328 -15.20 -6.77 -13.20
N GLU A 329 -15.53 -7.33 -12.06
CA GLU A 329 -16.69 -6.87 -11.26
C GLU A 329 -16.52 -5.40 -10.83
N PHE A 330 -15.33 -4.99 -10.39
CA PHE A 330 -15.05 -3.59 -10.06
C PHE A 330 -15.24 -2.67 -11.27
N ARG A 331 -14.77 -3.10 -12.44
CA ARG A 331 -14.99 -2.35 -13.69
C ARG A 331 -16.47 -2.19 -14.00
N GLN A 332 -17.28 -3.25 -13.83
CA GLN A 332 -18.73 -3.21 -14.04
C GLN A 332 -19.41 -2.24 -13.08
N VAL A 333 -19.06 -2.25 -11.79
CA VAL A 333 -19.59 -1.31 -10.80
C VAL A 333 -19.29 0.14 -11.20
N GLN A 334 -18.06 0.42 -11.63
CA GLN A 334 -17.67 1.76 -12.10
C GLN A 334 -18.45 2.15 -13.36
N THR A 335 -18.60 1.24 -14.32
CA THR A 335 -19.38 1.45 -15.53
C THR A 335 -20.82 1.82 -15.20
N GLU A 336 -21.51 1.06 -14.34
CA GLU A 336 -22.87 1.34 -13.90
C GLU A 336 -23.01 2.73 -13.25
N ILE A 337 -22.03 3.11 -12.42
CA ILE A 337 -22.02 4.43 -11.77
C ILE A 337 -21.98 5.54 -12.84
N PHE A 338 -21.03 5.49 -13.77
CA PHE A 338 -20.82 6.57 -14.73
C PHE A 338 -21.88 6.59 -15.85
N GLU A 339 -22.39 5.44 -16.29
CA GLU A 339 -23.54 5.38 -17.21
C GLU A 339 -24.79 6.02 -16.59
N GLY A 340 -25.04 5.74 -15.30
CA GLY A 340 -26.17 6.34 -14.58
C GLY A 340 -26.05 7.86 -14.39
N LEU A 341 -24.84 8.42 -14.48
CA LEU A 341 -24.63 9.88 -14.50
C LEU A 341 -24.79 10.48 -15.88
N GLY A 342 -24.91 9.67 -16.95
CA GLY A 342 -25.09 10.12 -18.32
C GLY A 342 -23.89 10.90 -18.90
N ILE A 343 -22.68 10.67 -18.38
CA ILE A 343 -21.44 11.30 -18.86
C ILE A 343 -20.69 10.42 -19.84
N SER A 344 -19.86 11.04 -20.70
CA SER A 344 -18.96 10.30 -21.60
C SER A 344 -17.71 9.87 -20.85
N PHE A 345 -17.31 8.59 -20.98
CA PHE A 345 -16.08 8.05 -20.39
C PHE A 345 -15.54 6.86 -21.20
N ARG A 346 -14.31 6.50 -20.95
CA ARG A 346 -13.61 5.37 -21.55
C ARG A 346 -12.82 4.59 -20.51
#